data_0c1a6c37e730b2692a7e14bded83cd60
#
_entry.id   0c1a6c37e730b2692a7e14bded83cd60
#
_cell.length_a   1.000
_cell.length_b   1.000
_cell.length_c   1.000
_cell.angle_alpha   90.00
_cell.angle_beta   90.00
_cell.angle_gamma   90.00
#
_symmetry.space_group_name_H-M   'P 1'
#
loop_
_entity.id
_entity.type
_entity.pdbx_description
1 polymer ?
#
loop_
_entity_poly.entity_id
_entity_poly.type
_entity_poly.pdbx_seq_one_letter_code
_entity_poly.pdbx_strand_id
1 'polypeptide(L)'
;MDEKTFKVWASGCAHVNADKKMGRDSLGEAIIDSEKFFNWDIGINIGDFSAAIGLPSDEEGEEVVNQFKQLKTHKREDIYTICGNHDRNSPQQPEGMWFQKWLDPIGENSKFSEVKKENYTFPIKGTFEKYYFDVGNIRFLMMSDINPKNQKKGRGELGGHPTGAVSKNTFDWWVNHIEENHKNKILV
;
A
#
# COMPACT_ATOMS: atom_id res chain seq x y z
N MET A 1 -18.88 18.63 23.62
CA MET A 1 -18.62 17.34 22.96
C MET A 1 -17.24 17.44 22.38
N ASP A 2 -16.30 16.67 22.91
CA ASP A 2 -14.96 16.65 22.34
C ASP A 2 -15.05 16.06 20.92
N GLU A 3 -14.71 16.85 19.92
CA GLU A 3 -14.60 16.38 18.54
C GLU A 3 -13.51 15.30 18.50
N LYS A 4 -13.90 14.07 18.29
CA LYS A 4 -12.95 12.96 18.18
C LYS A 4 -12.19 13.11 16.86
N THR A 5 -11.00 13.65 16.92
CA THR A 5 -10.10 13.78 15.76
C THR A 5 -9.60 12.41 15.34
N PHE A 6 -9.79 12.05 14.06
CA PHE A 6 -9.19 10.86 13.46
C PHE A 6 -7.87 11.24 12.80
N LYS A 7 -6.79 10.53 13.15
CA LYS A 7 -5.42 10.87 12.75
C LYS A 7 -4.86 9.83 11.81
N VAL A 8 -4.32 10.26 10.70
CA VAL A 8 -3.72 9.42 9.68
C VAL A 8 -2.23 9.72 9.56
N TRP A 9 -1.38 8.70 9.71
CA TRP A 9 0.03 8.78 9.33
C TRP A 9 0.18 8.34 7.87
N ALA A 10 0.75 9.18 7.01
CA ALA A 10 0.98 8.86 5.61
C ALA A 10 2.48 8.79 5.32
N SER A 11 2.88 7.74 4.59
CA SER A 11 4.27 7.51 4.18
C SER A 11 4.33 6.88 2.79
N GLY A 12 5.52 6.85 2.18
CA GLY A 12 5.77 6.20 0.89
C GLY A 12 7.23 6.33 0.47
N CYS A 13 7.59 5.70 -0.65
CA CYS A 13 8.93 5.78 -1.24
C CYS A 13 10.06 5.38 -0.27
N ALA A 14 9.87 4.29 0.47
CA ALA A 14 10.88 3.80 1.41
C ALA A 14 12.15 3.30 0.71
N HIS A 15 12.01 2.72 -0.48
CA HIS A 15 13.14 2.22 -1.30
C HIS A 15 14.17 1.43 -0.49
N VAL A 16 13.69 0.46 0.29
CA VAL A 16 14.42 -0.22 1.37
C VAL A 16 15.78 -0.76 0.93
N ASN A 17 15.90 -1.40 -0.25
CA ASN A 17 17.18 -1.93 -0.71
C ASN A 17 18.22 -0.83 -0.99
N ALA A 18 17.82 0.29 -1.62
CA ALA A 18 18.73 1.41 -1.85
C ALA A 18 19.16 2.04 -0.53
N ASP A 19 18.23 2.15 0.39
CA ASP A 19 18.44 2.73 1.70
C ASP A 19 19.40 1.89 2.55
N LYS A 20 19.23 0.56 2.57
CA LYS A 20 20.17 -0.38 3.22
C LYS A 20 21.58 -0.31 2.65
N LYS A 21 21.74 -0.16 1.32
CA LYS A 21 23.05 0.03 0.69
C LYS A 21 23.74 1.31 1.14
N MET A 22 22.97 2.29 1.59
CA MET A 22 23.45 3.55 2.17
C MET A 22 23.61 3.49 3.69
N GLY A 23 23.41 2.31 4.31
CA GLY A 23 23.51 2.11 5.74
C GLY A 23 22.37 2.74 6.56
N ARG A 24 21.17 2.82 5.98
CA ARG A 24 19.98 3.43 6.61
C ARG A 24 18.83 2.43 6.69
N ASP A 25 17.91 2.66 7.61
CA ASP A 25 16.67 1.91 7.83
C ASP A 25 15.48 2.89 7.91
N SER A 26 15.36 3.77 6.90
CA SER A 26 14.47 4.94 6.97
C SER A 26 12.99 4.56 7.19
N LEU A 27 12.51 3.42 6.69
CA LEU A 27 11.16 2.94 6.98
C LEU A 27 10.99 2.63 8.47
N GLY A 28 11.94 1.88 9.04
CA GLY A 28 11.94 1.53 10.47
C GLY A 28 12.06 2.76 11.35
N GLU A 29 12.94 3.69 11.01
CA GLU A 29 13.12 4.94 11.73
C GLU A 29 11.85 5.83 11.65
N ALA A 30 11.23 5.93 10.47
CA ALA A 30 9.98 6.66 10.29
C ALA A 30 8.82 6.04 11.09
N ILE A 31 8.76 4.72 11.21
CA ILE A 31 7.80 4.00 12.06
C ILE A 31 8.02 4.37 13.53
N ILE A 32 9.24 4.26 14.02
CA ILE A 32 9.59 4.59 15.41
C ILE A 32 9.23 6.05 15.72
N ASP A 33 9.61 6.97 14.86
CA ASP A 33 9.35 8.39 15.05
C ASP A 33 7.85 8.74 14.95
N SER A 34 7.11 8.07 14.07
CA SER A 34 5.67 8.27 13.95
C SER A 34 4.95 7.93 15.26
N GLU A 35 5.32 6.82 15.90
CA GLU A 35 4.74 6.39 17.18
C GLU A 35 5.19 7.27 18.35
N LYS A 36 6.38 7.85 18.27
CA LYS A 36 6.93 8.69 19.33
C LYS A 36 6.33 10.12 19.33
N PHE A 37 6.13 10.68 18.15
CA PHE A 37 5.75 12.09 18.02
C PHE A 37 4.30 12.30 17.63
N PHE A 38 3.62 11.26 17.14
CA PHE A 38 2.30 11.39 16.59
C PHE A 38 1.45 10.15 16.90
N ASN A 39 0.51 10.28 17.83
CA ASN A 39 -0.43 9.21 18.14
C ASN A 39 -1.50 9.15 17.04
N TRP A 40 -1.26 8.35 16.00
CA TRP A 40 -2.16 8.16 14.87
C TRP A 40 -3.14 7.00 15.09
N ASP A 41 -4.27 7.00 14.37
CA ASP A 41 -5.28 5.94 14.42
C ASP A 41 -5.05 4.88 13.35
N ILE A 42 -4.55 5.31 12.16
CA ILE A 42 -4.12 4.42 11.07
C ILE A 42 -2.89 4.99 10.36
N GLY A 43 -2.12 4.08 9.75
CA GLY A 43 -1.09 4.41 8.77
C GLY A 43 -1.57 4.13 7.34
N ILE A 44 -1.17 4.96 6.39
CA ILE A 44 -1.32 4.71 4.95
C ILE A 44 0.06 4.78 4.32
N ASN A 45 0.48 3.70 3.64
CA ASN A 45 1.69 3.72 2.85
C ASN A 45 1.35 3.64 1.36
N ILE A 46 1.80 4.62 0.60
CA ILE A 46 1.47 4.80 -0.81
C ILE A 46 2.44 4.09 -1.77
N GLY A 47 3.14 3.06 -1.30
CA GLY A 47 3.99 2.20 -2.13
C GLY A 47 5.43 2.66 -2.27
N ASP A 48 6.11 2.04 -3.24
CA ASP A 48 7.54 2.16 -3.49
C ASP A 48 8.38 1.74 -2.26
N PHE A 49 8.05 0.57 -1.72
CA PHE A 49 8.84 -0.08 -0.67
C PHE A 49 10.18 -0.57 -1.22
N SER A 50 10.16 -1.10 -2.44
CA SER A 50 11.35 -1.54 -3.16
C SER A 50 12.06 -0.39 -3.86
N ALA A 51 13.38 -0.54 -4.06
CA ALA A 51 14.17 0.31 -4.93
C ALA A 51 14.43 -0.33 -6.31
N ALA A 52 13.88 -1.50 -6.59
CA ALA A 52 14.17 -2.24 -7.80
C ALA A 52 13.60 -1.55 -9.05
N ILE A 53 14.39 -1.55 -10.14
CA ILE A 53 13.93 -1.15 -11.47
C ILE A 53 13.28 -2.33 -12.21
N GLY A 54 13.42 -3.54 -11.67
CA GLY A 54 12.86 -4.79 -12.17
C GLY A 54 12.11 -5.55 -11.09
N LEU A 55 12.32 -6.85 -11.05
CA LEU A 55 11.77 -7.69 -9.99
C LEU A 55 12.51 -7.41 -8.67
N PRO A 56 11.81 -6.99 -7.62
CA PRO A 56 12.40 -6.91 -6.29
C PRO A 56 12.83 -8.30 -5.77
N SER A 57 13.88 -8.35 -4.97
CA SER A 57 14.36 -9.61 -4.38
C SER A 57 13.56 -10.00 -3.14
N ASP A 58 13.67 -11.27 -2.77
CA ASP A 58 13.03 -11.76 -1.54
C ASP A 58 13.72 -11.20 -0.30
N GLU A 59 15.03 -11.01 -0.32
CA GLU A 59 15.78 -10.37 0.79
C GLU A 59 15.29 -8.94 1.04
N GLU A 60 14.91 -8.21 -0.01
CA GLU A 60 14.33 -6.88 0.13
C GLU A 60 12.93 -6.94 0.76
N GLY A 61 12.14 -7.96 0.39
CA GLY A 61 10.84 -8.20 1.00
C GLY A 61 10.94 -8.55 2.48
N GLU A 62 11.86 -9.44 2.85
CA GLU A 62 12.14 -9.79 4.24
C GLU A 62 12.56 -8.56 5.04
N GLU A 63 13.40 -7.70 4.47
CA GLU A 63 13.83 -6.48 5.12
C GLU A 63 12.67 -5.50 5.36
N VAL A 64 11.76 -5.34 4.40
CA VAL A 64 10.54 -4.53 4.58
C VAL A 64 9.72 -5.06 5.76
N VAL A 65 9.49 -6.38 5.83
CA VAL A 65 8.76 -7.00 6.94
C VAL A 65 9.49 -6.78 8.28
N ASN A 66 10.83 -6.90 8.29
CA ASN A 66 11.62 -6.67 9.50
C ASN A 66 11.55 -5.22 9.98
N GLN A 67 11.52 -4.24 9.07
CA GLN A 67 11.37 -2.84 9.45
C GLN A 67 9.98 -2.56 10.02
N PHE A 68 8.93 -3.19 9.52
CA PHE A 68 7.59 -3.10 10.14
C PHE A 68 7.53 -3.66 11.57
N LYS A 69 8.43 -4.57 11.97
CA LYS A 69 8.53 -5.07 13.36
C LYS A 69 9.01 -4.01 14.36
N GLN A 70 9.38 -2.83 13.89
CA GLN A 70 9.70 -1.70 14.77
C GLN A 70 8.45 -1.07 15.41
N LEU A 71 7.24 -1.37 14.92
CA LEU A 71 5.98 -0.98 15.57
C LEU A 71 5.95 -1.48 17.03
N LYS A 72 5.57 -0.62 17.97
CA LYS A 72 5.50 -0.92 19.41
C LYS A 72 4.10 -0.73 19.98
N THR A 73 3.39 0.29 19.52
CA THR A 73 2.06 0.67 20.03
C THR A 73 0.95 0.31 19.03
N HIS A 74 1.31 0.19 17.76
CA HIS A 74 0.42 -0.24 16.68
C HIS A 74 0.85 -1.63 16.18
N LYS A 75 -0.02 -2.26 15.42
CA LYS A 75 0.26 -3.52 14.71
C LYS A 75 0.41 -3.26 13.21
N ARG A 76 0.98 -4.24 12.51
CA ARG A 76 1.18 -4.16 11.05
C ARG A 76 -0.11 -3.86 10.31
N GLU A 77 -1.23 -4.42 10.77
CA GLU A 77 -2.56 -4.27 10.16
C GLU A 77 -3.24 -2.93 10.46
N ASP A 78 -2.64 -2.06 11.26
CA ASP A 78 -3.08 -0.67 11.37
C ASP A 78 -2.50 0.20 10.23
N ILE A 79 -1.58 -0.35 9.42
CA ILE A 79 -1.00 0.29 8.25
C ILE A 79 -1.54 -0.34 6.97
N TYR A 80 -2.28 0.43 6.20
CA TYR A 80 -2.87 0.06 4.91
C TYR A 80 -1.92 0.41 3.79
N THR A 81 -1.63 -0.54 2.90
CA THR A 81 -0.58 -0.38 1.88
C THR A 81 -1.11 -0.54 0.48
N ILE A 82 -0.57 0.22 -0.46
CA ILE A 82 -0.77 0.04 -1.90
C ILE A 82 0.55 -0.22 -2.60
N CYS A 83 0.49 -0.84 -3.76
CA CYS A 83 1.64 -1.10 -4.61
C CYS A 83 2.07 0.16 -5.36
N GLY A 84 3.32 0.54 -5.22
CA GLY A 84 3.95 1.55 -6.06
C GLY A 84 4.55 0.96 -7.34
N ASN A 85 5.14 1.80 -8.17
CA ASN A 85 5.72 1.34 -9.43
C ASN A 85 7.00 0.51 -9.26
N HIS A 86 7.73 0.68 -8.18
CA HIS A 86 8.92 -0.10 -7.85
C HIS A 86 8.60 -1.46 -7.22
N ASP A 87 7.42 -1.63 -6.66
CA ASP A 87 6.99 -2.89 -6.03
C ASP A 87 6.45 -3.91 -7.03
N ARG A 88 6.33 -3.52 -8.31
CA ARG A 88 5.80 -4.36 -9.37
C ARG A 88 6.84 -5.35 -9.85
N ASN A 89 6.34 -6.43 -10.44
CA ASN A 89 7.17 -7.49 -10.97
C ASN A 89 7.75 -7.16 -12.33
N SER A 90 8.77 -7.96 -12.67
CA SER A 90 9.29 -8.03 -14.03
C SER A 90 8.22 -8.56 -15.02
N PRO A 91 8.44 -8.35 -16.34
CA PRO A 91 7.53 -8.82 -17.39
C PRO A 91 7.30 -10.36 -17.43
N GLN A 92 8.16 -11.14 -16.76
CA GLN A 92 8.08 -12.60 -16.75
C GLN A 92 7.13 -13.17 -15.69
N GLN A 93 6.69 -12.35 -14.74
CA GLN A 93 5.78 -12.76 -13.67
C GLN A 93 4.47 -11.95 -13.70
N PRO A 94 3.38 -12.47 -13.13
CA PRO A 94 2.17 -11.68 -12.92
C PRO A 94 2.49 -10.42 -12.12
N GLU A 95 1.90 -9.29 -12.52
CA GLU A 95 2.11 -8.02 -11.82
C GLU A 95 1.66 -8.08 -10.36
N GLY A 96 2.45 -7.45 -9.48
CA GLY A 96 2.14 -7.35 -8.07
C GLY A 96 2.44 -8.58 -7.22
N MET A 97 3.00 -9.67 -7.77
CA MET A 97 3.28 -10.89 -6.98
C MET A 97 4.22 -10.65 -5.81
N TRP A 98 5.29 -9.88 -6.00
CA TRP A 98 6.20 -9.54 -4.91
C TRP A 98 5.49 -8.74 -3.83
N PHE A 99 4.73 -7.73 -4.24
CA PHE A 99 3.92 -6.92 -3.35
C PHE A 99 2.88 -7.77 -2.60
N GLN A 100 2.15 -8.65 -3.32
CA GLN A 100 1.21 -9.58 -2.71
C GLN A 100 1.88 -10.54 -1.73
N LYS A 101 3.11 -10.98 -2.01
CA LYS A 101 3.86 -11.89 -1.13
C LYS A 101 4.29 -11.21 0.16
N TRP A 102 4.88 -10.02 0.07
CA TRP A 102 5.61 -9.41 1.19
C TRP A 102 4.83 -8.31 1.91
N LEU A 103 4.03 -7.55 1.19
CA LEU A 103 3.22 -6.48 1.76
C LEU A 103 1.79 -6.92 2.08
N ASP A 104 1.22 -7.77 1.23
CA ASP A 104 -0.05 -8.49 1.42
C ASP A 104 -1.16 -7.66 2.07
N PRO A 105 -1.65 -6.61 1.39
CA PRO A 105 -2.59 -5.67 2.01
C PRO A 105 -3.92 -6.30 2.41
N ILE A 106 -4.19 -7.54 2.00
CA ILE A 106 -5.47 -8.22 2.26
C ILE A 106 -5.32 -9.50 3.10
N GLY A 107 -4.09 -9.85 3.52
CA GLY A 107 -3.82 -10.96 4.44
C GLY A 107 -4.01 -12.36 3.83
N GLU A 108 -3.67 -12.53 2.54
CA GLU A 108 -3.74 -13.85 1.87
C GLU A 108 -2.42 -14.64 1.92
N ASN A 109 -1.30 -13.99 2.21
CA ASN A 109 0.03 -14.59 2.23
C ASN A 109 0.75 -14.39 3.58
N SER A 110 0.03 -14.52 4.67
CA SER A 110 0.51 -14.24 6.03
C SER A 110 1.80 -14.97 6.44
N LYS A 111 2.16 -16.05 5.72
CA LYS A 111 3.42 -16.77 5.94
C LYS A 111 4.66 -15.89 5.69
N PHE A 112 4.57 -14.94 4.76
CA PHE A 112 5.68 -14.06 4.39
C PHE A 112 5.48 -12.65 4.93
N SER A 113 4.30 -12.10 4.75
CA SER A 113 3.96 -10.73 5.14
C SER A 113 3.74 -10.55 6.64
N GLU A 114 3.43 -11.65 7.34
CA GLU A 114 2.94 -11.68 8.73
C GLU A 114 1.60 -10.94 8.93
N VAL A 115 0.98 -10.41 7.87
CA VAL A 115 -0.33 -9.74 7.91
C VAL A 115 -1.46 -10.77 8.08
N LYS A 116 -2.41 -10.48 8.95
CA LYS A 116 -3.58 -11.32 9.21
C LYS A 116 -4.85 -10.52 9.00
N LYS A 117 -5.67 -10.98 8.06
CA LYS A 117 -6.90 -10.28 7.66
C LYS A 117 -7.83 -9.94 8.82
N GLU A 118 -7.96 -10.86 9.76
CA GLU A 118 -8.80 -10.73 10.94
C GLU A 118 -8.33 -9.67 11.94
N ASN A 119 -7.07 -9.24 11.83
CA ASN A 119 -6.48 -8.26 12.74
C ASN A 119 -6.68 -6.82 12.30
N TYR A 120 -7.18 -6.56 11.08
CA TYR A 120 -7.43 -5.19 10.65
C TYR A 120 -8.45 -4.49 11.53
N THR A 121 -8.08 -3.31 12.04
CA THR A 121 -8.98 -2.48 12.85
C THR A 121 -10.19 -2.04 12.05
N PHE A 122 -10.02 -1.73 10.76
CA PHE A 122 -11.10 -1.47 9.81
C PHE A 122 -11.05 -2.52 8.70
N PRO A 123 -12.06 -3.42 8.62
CA PRO A 123 -12.05 -4.55 7.70
C PRO A 123 -11.94 -4.13 6.24
N ILE A 124 -11.03 -4.76 5.52
CA ILE A 124 -10.76 -4.53 4.11
C ILE A 124 -11.76 -5.30 3.23
N LYS A 125 -12.20 -4.65 2.14
CA LYS A 125 -13.04 -5.24 1.08
C LYS A 125 -12.43 -4.96 -0.28
N GLY A 126 -12.06 -6.02 -1.00
CA GLY A 126 -11.45 -5.93 -2.33
C GLY A 126 -10.30 -6.90 -2.51
N THR A 127 -9.37 -6.54 -3.38
CA THR A 127 -8.19 -7.31 -3.75
C THR A 127 -6.91 -6.54 -3.44
N PHE A 128 -5.74 -7.16 -3.55
CA PHE A 128 -4.47 -6.45 -3.37
C PHE A 128 -4.21 -5.34 -4.41
N GLU A 129 -4.92 -5.38 -5.54
CA GLU A 129 -4.84 -4.34 -6.59
C GLU A 129 -5.65 -3.10 -6.22
N LYS A 130 -6.78 -3.32 -5.58
CA LYS A 130 -7.71 -2.27 -5.17
C LYS A 130 -8.62 -2.77 -4.06
N TYR A 131 -8.77 -1.98 -3.04
CA TYR A 131 -9.63 -2.29 -1.91
C TYR A 131 -10.12 -1.01 -1.25
N TYR A 132 -11.09 -1.15 -0.38
CA TYR A 132 -11.53 -0.08 0.48
C TYR A 132 -11.76 -0.55 1.91
N PHE A 133 -11.78 0.40 2.81
CA PHE A 133 -12.23 0.23 4.17
C PHE A 133 -12.96 1.48 4.65
N ASP A 134 -13.82 1.34 5.66
CA ASP A 134 -14.64 2.41 6.19
C ASP A 134 -14.23 2.74 7.62
N VAL A 135 -14.09 4.05 7.91
CA VAL A 135 -13.91 4.59 9.24
C VAL A 135 -15.07 5.53 9.52
N GLY A 136 -16.08 5.06 10.21
CA GLY A 136 -17.33 5.82 10.38
C GLY A 136 -17.95 6.20 9.03
N ASN A 137 -18.04 7.50 8.76
CA ASN A 137 -18.55 8.04 7.50
C ASN A 137 -17.48 8.33 6.43
N ILE A 138 -16.22 7.98 6.70
CA ILE A 138 -15.12 8.13 5.76
C ILE A 138 -14.84 6.79 5.08
N ARG A 139 -14.72 6.79 3.76
CA ARG A 139 -14.28 5.63 2.98
C ARG A 139 -12.94 5.91 2.34
N PHE A 140 -11.96 5.06 2.61
CA PHE A 140 -10.65 5.08 1.99
C PHE A 140 -10.66 4.13 0.79
N LEU A 141 -10.35 4.67 -0.39
CA LEU A 141 -10.26 3.93 -1.66
C LEU A 141 -8.78 3.73 -1.99
N MET A 142 -8.28 2.53 -1.77
CA MET A 142 -6.89 2.16 -1.94
C MET A 142 -6.68 1.55 -3.33
N MET A 143 -5.87 2.20 -4.17
CA MET A 143 -5.63 1.81 -5.55
C MET A 143 -4.14 1.63 -5.81
N SER A 144 -3.73 0.41 -6.08
CA SER A 144 -2.33 0.07 -6.41
C SER A 144 -1.98 0.42 -7.86
N ASP A 145 -0.71 0.80 -8.10
CA ASP A 145 -0.18 1.00 -9.46
C ASP A 145 0.11 -0.36 -10.13
N ILE A 146 -0.96 -1.09 -10.43
CA ILE A 146 -0.90 -2.39 -11.10
C ILE A 146 -1.63 -2.31 -12.43
N ASN A 147 -0.89 -2.55 -13.52
CA ASN A 147 -1.41 -2.55 -14.86
C ASN A 147 -1.22 -3.92 -15.52
N PRO A 148 -2.30 -4.69 -15.73
CA PRO A 148 -2.23 -5.95 -16.45
C PRO A 148 -1.62 -5.80 -17.85
N LYS A 149 -0.83 -6.78 -18.27
CA LYS A 149 -0.04 -6.78 -19.53
C LYS A 149 -0.82 -6.43 -20.80
N ASN A 150 -2.13 -6.63 -20.82
CA ASN A 150 -2.98 -6.44 -21.99
C ASN A 150 -3.70 -5.09 -22.02
N GLN A 151 -3.39 -4.19 -21.13
CA GLN A 151 -4.05 -2.87 -21.12
C GLN A 151 -3.24 -1.82 -21.87
N LYS A 152 -3.95 -0.88 -22.52
CA LYS A 152 -3.32 0.25 -23.18
C LYS A 152 -2.47 1.01 -22.18
N LYS A 153 -1.26 1.35 -22.61
CA LYS A 153 -0.32 2.16 -21.82
C LYS A 153 -0.99 3.47 -21.40
N GLY A 154 -1.03 3.75 -20.11
CA GLY A 154 -1.77 4.88 -19.57
C GLY A 154 -1.25 6.25 -19.97
N ARG A 155 0.00 6.36 -20.43
CA ARG A 155 0.60 7.61 -20.93
C ARG A 155 0.75 7.64 -22.45
N GLY A 156 0.23 6.65 -23.19
CA GLY A 156 0.17 6.65 -24.65
C GLY A 156 1.48 6.97 -25.32
N GLU A 157 1.45 7.93 -26.25
CA GLU A 157 2.55 8.31 -27.15
C GLU A 157 3.75 8.98 -26.45
N LEU A 158 3.63 9.43 -25.23
CA LEU A 158 4.72 10.06 -24.48
C LEU A 158 5.78 9.06 -23.98
N GLY A 159 5.72 7.81 -24.44
CA GLY A 159 6.80 6.84 -24.30
C GLY A 159 7.12 6.40 -22.89
N GLY A 160 6.28 6.73 -21.92
CA GLY A 160 6.48 6.32 -20.55
C GLY A 160 6.17 4.83 -20.37
N HIS A 161 6.89 4.20 -19.49
CA HIS A 161 6.48 2.94 -18.88
C HIS A 161 5.01 3.09 -18.43
N PRO A 162 4.17 2.04 -18.43
CA PRO A 162 2.77 2.14 -17.97
C PRO A 162 2.62 2.46 -16.47
N THR A 163 3.68 2.90 -15.83
CA THR A 163 3.72 3.36 -14.45
C THR A 163 2.88 4.61 -14.24
N GLY A 164 2.13 4.63 -13.16
CA GLY A 164 1.26 5.75 -12.80
C GLY A 164 -0.03 5.80 -13.61
N ALA A 165 -0.44 4.69 -14.21
CA ALA A 165 -1.71 4.56 -14.89
C ALA A 165 -2.58 3.53 -14.17
N VAL A 166 -3.81 3.90 -13.89
CA VAL A 166 -4.82 3.00 -13.34
C VAL A 166 -5.42 2.17 -14.47
N SER A 167 -5.62 0.89 -14.27
CA SER A 167 -6.33 0.06 -15.24
C SER A 167 -7.79 0.52 -15.41
N LYS A 168 -8.39 0.27 -16.60
CA LYS A 168 -9.80 0.57 -16.80
C LYS A 168 -10.69 -0.08 -15.74
N ASN A 169 -10.39 -1.30 -15.36
CA ASN A 169 -11.13 -2.01 -14.31
C ASN A 169 -11.03 -1.30 -12.95
N THR A 170 -9.84 -0.83 -12.59
CA THR A 170 -9.66 -0.07 -11.34
C THR A 170 -10.36 1.29 -11.42
N PHE A 171 -10.30 1.97 -12.57
CA PHE A 171 -11.01 3.22 -12.78
C PHE A 171 -12.53 3.05 -12.69
N ASP A 172 -13.11 2.03 -13.35
CA ASP A 172 -14.55 1.74 -13.28
C ASP A 172 -14.97 1.39 -11.83
N TRP A 173 -14.15 0.64 -11.11
CA TRP A 173 -14.37 0.34 -9.70
C TRP A 173 -14.40 1.62 -8.84
N TRP A 174 -13.47 2.54 -9.08
CA TRP A 174 -13.42 3.83 -8.40
C TRP A 174 -14.65 4.69 -8.71
N VAL A 175 -15.04 4.80 -9.98
CA VAL A 175 -16.26 5.51 -10.40
C VAL A 175 -17.50 4.95 -9.70
N ASN A 176 -17.66 3.62 -9.69
CA ASN A 176 -18.80 2.98 -9.04
C ASN A 176 -18.86 3.32 -7.55
N HIS A 177 -17.72 3.34 -6.85
CA HIS A 177 -17.71 3.72 -5.44
C HIS A 177 -18.08 5.19 -5.21
N ILE A 178 -17.71 6.08 -6.12
CA ILE A 178 -18.13 7.49 -6.05
C ILE A 178 -19.65 7.59 -6.27
N GLU A 179 -20.16 6.97 -7.33
CA GLU A 179 -21.57 7.05 -7.69
C GLU A 179 -22.50 6.42 -6.63
N GLU A 180 -22.10 5.29 -6.05
CA GLU A 180 -22.87 4.59 -5.01
C GLU A 180 -22.88 5.33 -3.66
N ASN A 181 -21.81 6.06 -3.34
CA ASN A 181 -21.57 6.55 -1.98
C ASN A 181 -21.61 8.08 -1.83
N HIS A 182 -21.83 8.82 -2.91
CA HIS A 182 -21.77 10.29 -2.91
C HIS A 182 -22.70 10.98 -1.90
N LYS A 183 -23.75 10.30 -1.41
CA LYS A 183 -24.71 10.87 -0.47
C LYS A 183 -24.37 10.66 1.00
N ASN A 184 -23.53 9.67 1.32
CA ASN A 184 -23.42 9.15 2.67
C ASN A 184 -21.98 9.06 3.23
N LYS A 185 -20.96 9.25 2.39
CA LYS A 185 -19.57 9.09 2.83
C LYS A 185 -18.65 10.17 2.26
N ILE A 186 -17.67 10.54 3.08
CA ILE A 186 -16.50 11.27 2.61
C ILE A 186 -15.57 10.23 1.95
N LEU A 187 -15.14 10.49 0.71
CA LEU A 187 -14.21 9.63 -0.01
C LEU A 187 -12.79 10.21 0.09
N VAL A 188 -11.81 9.35 0.35
CA VAL A 188 -10.39 9.67 0.44
C VAL A 188 -9.60 8.75 -0.49
#